data_219e40fe4f2676749591e264825ab17f
#
_entry.id   219e40fe4f2676749591e264825ab17f
#
_cell.length_a   1.000
_cell.length_b   1.000
_cell.length_c   1.000
_cell.angle_alpha   90.00
_cell.angle_beta   90.00
_cell.angle_gamma   90.00
#
_symmetry.space_group_name_H-M   'P 1'
#
loop_
_entity.id
_entity.type
_entity.pdbx_description
1 polymer ?
#
loop_
_entity_poly.entity_id
_entity_poly.type
_entity_poly.pdbx_seq_one_letter_code
_entity_poly.pdbx_strand_id
1 'polypeptide(L)'
;MIHNFYKIGFVAAVLLTISVGCNNEQKKSTVWNQEVEIPLDVLKDKIRGGWAGQTIGCTYGGPTEFKFKGTLIQDYQPIVWYDDYILDIFKEDPGLYDDVYMDMTFVEIIERLGLNAPVDSFAISFAKDDYKLWHANQAARYNILNGIMPPASGHWMNNPHADDIDFQIEADFAGMMTPGLVNTSSEICDRIGHIMNYGDGWYGGAFMSAMYSLAYVSQDINFVVEEAIKIIPKESKFYKTIADVIKWHKQYPDDWKKTWFEVEKYHSSDVGCSEGVFNALNIDASLNAAYVVIGLLYGEKDFYRTMDIATRCGQDSDCNPATAAGIL
;
A
#
# COMPACT_ATOMS: atom_id res chain seq x y z
N MET A 1 58.60 79.05 -4.52
CA MET A 1 59.19 77.85 -5.10
C MET A 1 58.94 76.72 -4.11
N ILE A 2 57.90 76.00 -4.26
CA ILE A 2 57.37 75.07 -3.25
C ILE A 2 57.48 73.70 -3.81
N HIS A 3 58.23 72.81 -3.16
CA HIS A 3 58.35 71.42 -3.47
C HIS A 3 57.24 70.63 -2.71
N ASN A 4 56.36 69.99 -3.44
CA ASN A 4 55.39 69.05 -2.86
C ASN A 4 55.93 67.61 -3.01
N PHE A 5 56.15 66.98 -1.84
CA PHE A 5 56.40 65.53 -1.75
C PHE A 5 55.08 64.78 -1.62
N TYR A 6 54.78 63.91 -2.57
CA TYR A 6 53.72 62.96 -2.41
C TYR A 6 54.21 61.68 -1.74
N LYS A 7 53.58 61.36 -0.60
CA LYS A 7 53.79 60.10 0.09
C LYS A 7 52.85 59.09 -0.54
N ILE A 8 53.40 58.01 -1.10
CA ILE A 8 52.64 56.84 -1.57
C ILE A 8 52.49 55.92 -0.38
N GLY A 9 51.23 55.78 0.09
CA GLY A 9 50.86 54.79 1.10
C GLY A 9 50.60 53.47 0.46
N PHE A 10 51.35 52.44 0.82
CA PHE A 10 51.03 51.04 0.47
C PHE A 10 49.87 50.54 1.32
N VAL A 11 48.76 50.28 0.70
CA VAL A 11 47.59 49.52 1.30
C VAL A 11 47.81 48.07 1.01
N ALA A 12 48.20 47.28 1.99
CA ALA A 12 48.24 45.82 1.90
C ALA A 12 46.80 45.30 2.00
N ALA A 13 46.25 44.84 0.91
CA ALA A 13 44.99 44.13 0.89
C ALA A 13 45.20 42.66 1.34
N VAL A 14 44.75 42.34 2.54
CA VAL A 14 44.69 40.95 3.04
C VAL A 14 43.51 40.30 2.40
N LEU A 15 43.73 39.42 1.41
CA LEU A 15 42.73 38.53 0.85
C LEU A 15 42.49 37.37 1.84
N LEU A 16 41.39 37.47 2.62
CA LEU A 16 40.86 36.33 3.34
C LEU A 16 40.17 35.42 2.32
N THR A 17 40.82 34.34 1.94
CA THR A 17 40.16 33.23 1.22
C THR A 17 39.32 32.45 2.20
N ILE A 18 37.99 32.69 2.21
CA ILE A 18 37.02 31.82 2.86
C ILE A 18 36.88 30.60 1.97
N SER A 19 37.57 29.52 2.31
CA SER A 19 37.30 28.20 1.77
C SER A 19 35.93 27.72 2.32
N VAL A 20 34.86 27.98 1.57
CA VAL A 20 33.60 27.28 1.77
C VAL A 20 33.84 25.82 1.38
N GLY A 21 34.12 25.01 2.37
CA GLY A 21 34.09 23.56 2.20
C GLY A 21 32.67 23.17 1.86
N CYS A 22 32.37 22.96 0.57
CA CYS A 22 31.24 22.19 0.16
C CYS A 22 31.43 20.77 0.72
N ASN A 23 30.83 20.46 1.86
CA ASN A 23 30.53 19.10 2.23
C ASN A 23 29.55 18.59 1.16
N ASN A 24 30.10 18.01 0.11
CA ASN A 24 29.37 17.05 -0.69
C ASN A 24 29.12 15.85 0.24
N GLU A 25 28.06 15.91 1.04
CA GLU A 25 27.36 14.71 1.42
C GLU A 25 26.87 14.10 0.10
N GLN A 26 27.69 13.21 -0.46
CA GLN A 26 27.19 12.24 -1.42
C GLN A 26 25.99 11.58 -0.73
N LYS A 27 24.76 12.01 -1.11
CA LYS A 27 23.59 11.18 -0.90
C LYS A 27 23.99 9.82 -1.46
N LYS A 28 24.30 8.87 -0.55
CA LYS A 28 24.41 7.48 -0.93
C LYS A 28 23.10 7.19 -1.64
N SER A 29 23.12 7.03 -2.94
CA SER A 29 21.99 6.48 -3.66
C SER A 29 21.78 5.11 -3.02
N THR A 30 20.64 4.92 -2.39
CA THR A 30 20.19 3.64 -1.87
C THR A 30 19.71 2.76 -3.03
N VAL A 31 20.43 2.75 -4.12
CA VAL A 31 20.25 1.76 -5.16
C VAL A 31 20.84 0.47 -4.61
N TRP A 32 20.01 -0.49 -4.39
CA TRP A 32 20.42 -1.85 -4.08
C TRP A 32 21.20 -2.41 -5.28
N ASN A 33 22.51 -2.33 -5.23
CA ASN A 33 23.43 -2.94 -6.19
C ASN A 33 23.94 -4.29 -5.67
N GLN A 34 23.20 -4.92 -4.75
CA GLN A 34 23.55 -6.26 -4.27
C GLN A 34 22.72 -7.28 -5.04
N GLU A 35 23.43 -8.23 -5.62
CA GLU A 35 22.82 -9.45 -6.15
C GLU A 35 22.27 -10.26 -4.97
N VAL A 36 20.98 -10.58 -5.02
CA VAL A 36 20.28 -11.37 -4.00
C VAL A 36 19.91 -12.71 -4.62
N GLU A 37 20.40 -13.78 -4.06
CA GLU A 37 20.03 -15.14 -4.44
C GLU A 37 18.95 -15.66 -3.47
N ILE A 38 17.82 -16.09 -4.02
CA ILE A 38 16.76 -16.74 -3.25
C ILE A 38 16.65 -18.19 -3.71
N PRO A 39 16.89 -19.19 -2.85
CA PRO A 39 16.66 -20.57 -3.21
C PRO A 39 15.23 -20.82 -3.68
N LEU A 40 15.04 -21.64 -4.71
CA LEU A 40 13.74 -21.85 -5.34
C LEU A 40 12.68 -22.42 -4.38
N ASP A 41 13.08 -23.26 -3.45
CA ASP A 41 12.21 -23.80 -2.41
C ASP A 41 11.75 -22.72 -1.43
N VAL A 42 12.65 -21.82 -1.03
CA VAL A 42 12.33 -20.65 -0.20
C VAL A 42 11.40 -19.70 -0.95
N LEU A 43 11.65 -19.44 -2.24
CA LEU A 43 10.78 -18.61 -3.06
C LEU A 43 9.36 -19.20 -3.13
N LYS A 44 9.25 -20.51 -3.39
CA LYS A 44 7.95 -21.21 -3.43
C LYS A 44 7.23 -21.18 -2.09
N ASP A 45 7.95 -21.30 -0.99
CA ASP A 45 7.39 -21.24 0.35
C ASP A 45 6.85 -19.85 0.66
N LYS A 46 7.61 -18.80 0.35
CA LYS A 46 7.16 -17.41 0.50
C LYS A 46 5.92 -17.10 -0.33
N ILE A 47 5.85 -17.54 -1.60
CA ILE A 47 4.67 -17.36 -2.44
C ILE A 47 3.43 -18.06 -1.82
N ARG A 48 3.58 -19.27 -1.32
CA ARG A 48 2.50 -19.98 -0.63
C ARG A 48 2.11 -19.28 0.67
N GLY A 49 3.10 -18.76 1.40
CA GLY A 49 2.88 -17.95 2.60
C GLY A 49 2.05 -16.69 2.30
N GLY A 50 2.38 -15.97 1.23
CA GLY A 50 1.62 -14.80 0.80
C GLY A 50 0.15 -15.11 0.54
N TRP A 51 -0.15 -16.11 -0.28
CA TRP A 51 -1.54 -16.54 -0.54
C TRP A 51 -2.26 -17.07 0.69
N ALA A 52 -1.56 -17.81 1.55
CA ALA A 52 -2.14 -18.29 2.81
C ALA A 52 -2.42 -17.12 3.77
N GLY A 53 -1.52 -16.14 3.83
CA GLY A 53 -1.67 -14.94 4.65
C GLY A 53 -2.90 -14.13 4.27
N GLN A 54 -3.11 -13.89 2.98
CA GLN A 54 -4.32 -13.24 2.46
C GLN A 54 -5.59 -13.99 2.89
N THR A 55 -5.66 -15.28 2.56
CA THR A 55 -6.85 -16.10 2.89
C THR A 55 -7.15 -16.13 4.39
N ILE A 56 -6.12 -16.27 5.23
CA ILE A 56 -6.26 -16.29 6.69
C ILE A 56 -6.71 -14.91 7.19
N GLY A 57 -6.12 -13.84 6.67
CA GLY A 57 -6.44 -12.47 7.05
C GLY A 57 -7.88 -12.09 6.74
N CYS A 58 -8.35 -12.34 5.50
CA CYS A 58 -9.75 -12.14 5.11
C CYS A 58 -10.70 -12.88 6.05
N THR A 59 -10.44 -14.18 6.30
CA THR A 59 -11.28 -14.99 7.18
C THR A 59 -11.31 -14.43 8.62
N TYR A 60 -10.15 -14.03 9.14
CA TYR A 60 -10.02 -13.53 10.51
C TYR A 60 -10.76 -12.22 10.73
N GLY A 61 -10.66 -11.31 9.79
CA GLY A 61 -11.23 -9.97 9.89
C GLY A 61 -12.69 -9.86 9.44
N GLY A 62 -13.14 -10.73 8.54
CA GLY A 62 -14.47 -10.66 7.92
C GLY A 62 -15.65 -10.44 8.86
N PRO A 63 -15.73 -11.09 10.05
CA PRO A 63 -16.81 -10.83 11.00
C PRO A 63 -16.90 -9.39 11.50
N THR A 64 -15.85 -8.59 11.32
CA THR A 64 -15.76 -7.22 11.82
C THR A 64 -15.77 -6.16 10.72
N GLU A 65 -15.73 -6.56 9.46
CA GLU A 65 -15.71 -5.71 8.29
C GLU A 65 -16.78 -4.61 8.37
N PHE A 66 -16.36 -3.35 8.19
CA PHE A 66 -17.15 -2.12 8.28
C PHE A 66 -18.02 -1.92 9.53
N LYS A 67 -17.89 -2.77 10.56
CA LYS A 67 -18.61 -2.59 11.84
C LYS A 67 -17.94 -1.57 12.77
N PHE A 68 -16.68 -1.26 12.50
CA PHE A 68 -15.87 -0.34 13.29
C PHE A 68 -15.25 0.71 12.36
N LYS A 69 -15.92 1.86 12.24
CA LYS A 69 -15.47 3.04 11.47
C LYS A 69 -15.30 4.21 12.43
N GLY A 70 -14.15 4.87 12.41
CA GLY A 70 -13.82 5.94 13.38
C GLY A 70 -13.64 5.44 14.83
N THR A 71 -13.56 4.13 15.02
CA THR A 71 -13.30 3.48 16.31
C THR A 71 -12.56 2.16 16.12
N LEU A 72 -11.59 1.87 16.96
CA LEU A 72 -10.88 0.59 16.94
C LEU A 72 -11.66 -0.53 17.63
N ILE A 73 -11.38 -1.77 17.25
CA ILE A 73 -11.90 -2.96 17.95
C ILE A 73 -11.13 -3.12 19.27
N GLN A 74 -11.83 -3.02 20.39
CA GLN A 74 -11.21 -3.07 21.70
C GLN A 74 -10.65 -4.47 22.03
N ASP A 75 -9.62 -4.52 22.89
CA ASP A 75 -8.94 -5.78 23.24
C ASP A 75 -9.87 -6.79 23.91
N TYR A 76 -10.89 -6.33 24.64
CA TYR A 76 -11.87 -7.20 25.29
C TYR A 76 -12.88 -7.80 24.30
N GLN A 77 -12.92 -7.35 23.07
CA GLN A 77 -13.83 -7.85 22.04
C GLN A 77 -13.16 -9.04 21.33
N PRO A 78 -13.74 -10.25 21.47
CA PRO A 78 -13.18 -11.43 20.83
C PRO A 78 -13.38 -11.34 19.31
N ILE A 79 -12.35 -11.73 18.56
CA ILE A 79 -12.47 -12.04 17.14
C ILE A 79 -12.63 -13.55 17.04
N VAL A 80 -13.62 -13.99 16.28
CA VAL A 80 -14.00 -15.40 16.20
C VAL A 80 -12.95 -16.18 15.41
N TRP A 81 -12.46 -17.28 15.98
CA TRP A 81 -11.61 -18.23 15.30
C TRP A 81 -11.77 -19.62 15.92
N TYR A 82 -11.93 -20.65 15.08
CA TYR A 82 -12.01 -22.05 15.49
C TYR A 82 -11.50 -22.96 14.36
N ASP A 83 -11.31 -24.25 14.66
CA ASP A 83 -10.90 -25.24 13.67
C ASP A 83 -11.94 -25.30 12.53
N ASP A 84 -11.49 -25.44 11.29
CA ASP A 84 -12.30 -25.43 10.07
C ASP A 84 -13.01 -24.09 9.73
N TYR A 85 -12.78 -23.00 10.50
CA TYR A 85 -13.45 -21.71 10.28
C TYR A 85 -13.29 -21.19 8.84
N ILE A 86 -12.10 -21.31 8.26
CA ILE A 86 -11.86 -20.93 6.85
C ILE A 86 -12.79 -21.70 5.90
N LEU A 87 -12.97 -23.02 6.12
CA LEU A 87 -13.81 -23.83 5.28
C LEU A 87 -15.29 -23.46 5.39
N ASP A 88 -15.72 -23.08 6.56
CA ASP A 88 -17.10 -22.67 6.81
C ASP A 88 -17.38 -21.32 6.15
N ILE A 89 -16.53 -20.32 6.37
CA ILE A 89 -16.68 -18.99 5.74
C ILE A 89 -16.57 -19.08 4.22
N PHE A 90 -15.64 -19.90 3.68
CA PHE A 90 -15.51 -20.08 2.24
C PHE A 90 -16.79 -20.64 1.59
N LYS A 91 -17.59 -21.42 2.33
CA LYS A 91 -18.88 -21.93 1.85
C LYS A 91 -20.02 -20.94 2.03
N GLU A 92 -20.02 -20.21 3.15
CA GLU A 92 -21.12 -19.33 3.54
C GLU A 92 -21.04 -17.96 2.85
N ASP A 93 -19.84 -17.39 2.74
CA ASP A 93 -19.58 -16.10 2.12
C ASP A 93 -18.29 -16.10 1.27
N PRO A 94 -18.32 -16.76 0.10
CA PRO A 94 -17.15 -16.78 -0.80
C PRO A 94 -16.78 -15.38 -1.32
N GLY A 95 -17.71 -14.43 -1.25
CA GLY A 95 -17.48 -13.05 -1.66
C GLY A 95 -16.46 -12.29 -0.79
N LEU A 96 -16.24 -12.75 0.43
CA LEU A 96 -15.26 -12.20 1.36
C LEU A 96 -13.80 -12.28 0.84
N TYR A 97 -13.51 -13.12 -0.14
CA TYR A 97 -12.17 -13.37 -0.65
C TYR A 97 -11.90 -12.65 -1.98
N ASP A 98 -12.41 -11.43 -2.13
CA ASP A 98 -12.19 -10.61 -3.34
C ASP A 98 -10.71 -10.30 -3.57
N ASP A 99 -9.90 -10.02 -2.56
CA ASP A 99 -8.45 -9.96 -2.63
C ASP A 99 -7.89 -11.14 -3.47
N VAL A 100 -8.31 -12.36 -3.12
CA VAL A 100 -7.76 -13.59 -3.70
C VAL A 100 -8.27 -13.87 -5.10
N TYR A 101 -9.59 -13.81 -5.34
CA TYR A 101 -10.11 -14.18 -6.66
C TYR A 101 -9.82 -13.12 -7.72
N MET A 102 -9.68 -11.86 -7.33
CA MET A 102 -9.27 -10.79 -8.26
C MET A 102 -7.83 -10.96 -8.68
N ASP A 103 -6.91 -11.13 -7.73
CA ASP A 103 -5.51 -11.43 -7.98
C ASP A 103 -5.34 -12.65 -8.89
N MET A 104 -6.08 -13.73 -8.59
CA MET A 104 -6.04 -14.97 -9.39
C MET A 104 -6.53 -14.76 -10.82
N THR A 105 -7.50 -13.88 -11.04
CA THR A 105 -7.97 -13.52 -12.39
C THR A 105 -6.83 -12.89 -13.19
N PHE A 106 -6.06 -12.01 -12.59
CA PHE A 106 -4.92 -11.36 -13.27
C PHE A 106 -3.76 -12.33 -13.49
N VAL A 107 -3.48 -13.20 -12.54
CA VAL A 107 -2.47 -14.27 -12.69
C VAL A 107 -2.82 -15.21 -13.85
N GLU A 108 -4.09 -15.63 -13.96
CA GLU A 108 -4.56 -16.50 -15.07
C GLU A 108 -4.30 -15.87 -16.45
N ILE A 109 -4.57 -14.57 -16.58
CA ILE A 109 -4.31 -13.87 -17.84
C ILE A 109 -2.81 -13.85 -18.17
N ILE A 110 -1.97 -13.63 -17.17
CA ILE A 110 -0.51 -13.65 -17.36
C ILE A 110 -0.03 -15.06 -17.72
N GLU A 111 -0.52 -16.09 -17.08
CA GLU A 111 -0.18 -17.48 -17.40
C GLU A 111 -0.57 -17.83 -18.84
N ARG A 112 -1.75 -17.42 -19.27
CA ARG A 112 -2.28 -17.74 -20.59
C ARG A 112 -1.69 -16.92 -21.72
N LEU A 113 -1.47 -15.62 -21.52
CA LEU A 113 -1.08 -14.67 -22.56
C LEU A 113 0.34 -14.10 -22.40
N GLY A 114 1.00 -14.37 -21.26
CA GLY A 114 2.33 -13.87 -20.94
C GLY A 114 2.34 -12.50 -20.27
N LEU A 115 3.52 -12.12 -19.77
CA LEU A 115 3.73 -10.86 -19.02
C LEU A 115 3.35 -9.60 -19.79
N ASN A 116 3.35 -9.65 -21.12
CA ASN A 116 3.02 -8.52 -22.01
C ASN A 116 1.57 -8.56 -22.51
N ALA A 117 0.68 -9.31 -21.85
CA ALA A 117 -0.73 -9.36 -22.20
C ALA A 117 -1.33 -7.94 -22.29
N PRO A 118 -2.15 -7.65 -23.33
CA PRO A 118 -2.82 -6.37 -23.45
C PRO A 118 -3.74 -6.10 -22.26
N VAL A 119 -3.80 -4.86 -21.77
CA VAL A 119 -4.68 -4.48 -20.65
C VAL A 119 -6.16 -4.82 -20.92
N ASP A 120 -6.60 -4.74 -22.15
CA ASP A 120 -7.96 -5.11 -22.55
C ASP A 120 -8.29 -6.57 -22.22
N SER A 121 -7.30 -7.47 -22.24
CA SER A 121 -7.49 -8.88 -21.89
C SER A 121 -7.80 -9.02 -20.39
N PHE A 122 -7.11 -8.30 -19.54
CA PHE A 122 -7.37 -8.24 -18.09
C PHE A 122 -8.76 -7.63 -17.83
N ALA A 123 -9.04 -6.49 -18.44
CA ALA A 123 -10.30 -5.77 -18.27
C ALA A 123 -11.52 -6.60 -18.71
N ILE A 124 -11.42 -7.29 -19.85
CA ILE A 124 -12.53 -8.12 -20.38
C ILE A 124 -12.75 -9.36 -19.51
N SER A 125 -11.67 -10.02 -19.06
CA SER A 125 -11.79 -11.17 -18.17
C SER A 125 -12.45 -10.75 -16.85
N PHE A 126 -11.89 -9.74 -16.18
CA PHE A 126 -12.45 -9.12 -14.99
C PHE A 126 -13.94 -8.76 -15.13
N ALA A 127 -14.32 -8.08 -16.23
CA ALA A 127 -15.68 -7.60 -16.39
C ALA A 127 -16.70 -8.72 -16.69
N LYS A 128 -16.26 -9.86 -17.23
CA LYS A 128 -17.12 -10.97 -17.64
C LYS A 128 -17.24 -12.09 -16.60
N ASP A 129 -16.36 -12.11 -15.60
CA ASP A 129 -16.47 -13.08 -14.52
C ASP A 129 -17.75 -12.87 -13.71
N ASP A 130 -18.24 -13.92 -13.08
CA ASP A 130 -19.52 -13.95 -12.36
C ASP A 130 -19.39 -13.72 -10.84
N TYR A 131 -18.16 -13.51 -10.33
CA TYR A 131 -17.95 -13.20 -8.93
C TYR A 131 -18.50 -11.80 -8.55
N LYS A 132 -18.78 -11.64 -7.26
CA LYS A 132 -19.27 -10.36 -6.73
C LYS A 132 -18.19 -9.28 -6.82
N LEU A 133 -18.61 -8.05 -7.09
CA LEU A 133 -17.78 -6.86 -7.09
C LEU A 133 -18.49 -5.72 -6.39
N TRP A 134 -17.72 -4.83 -5.76
CA TRP A 134 -18.22 -3.65 -5.09
C TRP A 134 -17.47 -2.41 -5.56
N HIS A 135 -17.85 -1.24 -5.12
CA HIS A 135 -17.15 0.05 -5.24
C HIS A 135 -16.49 0.30 -6.61
N ALA A 136 -15.18 0.54 -6.63
CA ALA A 136 -14.46 0.85 -7.87
C ALA A 136 -14.50 -0.32 -8.86
N ASN A 137 -14.45 -1.54 -8.38
CA ASN A 137 -14.55 -2.75 -9.19
C ASN A 137 -15.91 -2.87 -9.87
N GLN A 138 -17.00 -2.66 -9.15
CA GLN A 138 -18.34 -2.72 -9.73
C GLN A 138 -18.55 -1.61 -10.78
N ALA A 139 -18.09 -0.41 -10.50
CA ALA A 139 -18.16 0.70 -11.43
C ALA A 139 -17.31 0.45 -12.69
N ALA A 140 -16.10 -0.11 -12.53
CA ALA A 140 -15.23 -0.48 -13.63
C ALA A 140 -15.86 -1.58 -14.51
N ARG A 141 -16.42 -2.63 -13.89
CA ARG A 141 -17.18 -3.68 -14.62
C ARG A 141 -18.29 -3.08 -15.46
N TYR A 142 -19.10 -2.20 -14.88
CA TYR A 142 -20.15 -1.50 -15.60
C TYR A 142 -19.59 -0.71 -16.78
N ASN A 143 -18.54 0.07 -16.57
CA ASN A 143 -17.91 0.88 -17.59
C ASN A 143 -17.40 0.02 -18.76
N ILE A 144 -16.66 -1.04 -18.49
CA ILE A 144 -16.08 -1.93 -19.50
C ILE A 144 -17.17 -2.60 -20.32
N LEU A 145 -18.21 -3.13 -19.67
CA LEU A 145 -19.33 -3.77 -20.35
C LEU A 145 -20.14 -2.79 -21.22
N ASN A 146 -20.03 -1.48 -20.97
CA ASN A 146 -20.61 -0.42 -21.78
C ASN A 146 -19.60 0.24 -22.75
N GLY A 147 -18.42 -0.37 -22.94
CA GLY A 147 -17.42 0.06 -23.93
C GLY A 147 -16.46 1.14 -23.45
N ILE A 148 -16.48 1.51 -22.16
CA ILE A 148 -15.49 2.41 -21.56
C ILE A 148 -14.33 1.55 -21.05
N MET A 149 -13.31 1.40 -21.89
CA MET A 149 -12.14 0.56 -21.63
C MET A 149 -11.07 1.28 -20.78
N PRO A 150 -10.12 0.53 -20.15
CA PRO A 150 -8.99 1.15 -19.47
C PRO A 150 -8.18 2.06 -20.41
N PRO A 151 -7.58 3.14 -19.89
CA PRO A 151 -7.60 3.58 -18.49
C PRO A 151 -8.84 4.39 -18.10
N ALA A 152 -9.76 4.64 -19.03
CA ALA A 152 -10.95 5.46 -18.79
C ALA A 152 -11.96 4.80 -17.84
N SER A 153 -12.00 3.46 -17.76
CA SER A 153 -12.90 2.72 -16.87
C SER A 153 -12.67 3.00 -15.39
N GLY A 154 -11.39 3.15 -14.99
CA GLY A 154 -11.01 3.46 -13.62
C GLY A 154 -10.91 4.96 -13.33
N HIS A 155 -10.92 5.80 -14.37
CA HIS A 155 -10.71 7.23 -14.22
C HIS A 155 -11.85 7.91 -13.43
N TRP A 156 -11.52 8.83 -12.52
CA TRP A 156 -12.46 9.50 -11.63
C TRP A 156 -13.67 10.17 -12.33
N MET A 157 -13.56 10.52 -13.59
CA MET A 157 -14.70 11.04 -14.37
C MET A 157 -15.74 9.97 -14.70
N ASN A 158 -15.36 8.71 -14.71
CA ASN A 158 -16.23 7.58 -15.06
C ASN A 158 -16.43 6.61 -13.88
N ASN A 159 -15.59 6.69 -12.86
CA ASN A 159 -15.63 5.84 -11.68
C ASN A 159 -15.64 6.71 -10.42
N PRO A 160 -16.78 6.83 -9.73
CA PRO A 160 -16.89 7.67 -8.53
C PRO A 160 -16.09 7.13 -7.34
N HIS A 161 -15.62 5.89 -7.41
CA HIS A 161 -14.82 5.19 -6.43
C HIS A 161 -13.35 5.05 -6.82
N ALA A 162 -12.85 5.90 -7.72
CA ALA A 162 -11.50 5.79 -8.28
C ALA A 162 -10.37 5.80 -7.23
N ASP A 163 -10.59 6.39 -6.06
CA ASP A 163 -9.65 6.49 -4.95
C ASP A 163 -9.93 5.51 -3.79
N ASP A 164 -10.87 4.57 -4.00
CA ASP A 164 -11.15 3.50 -3.07
C ASP A 164 -10.04 2.43 -3.05
N ILE A 165 -10.16 1.51 -2.09
CA ILE A 165 -9.18 0.47 -1.76
C ILE A 165 -9.02 -0.62 -2.83
N ASP A 166 -9.96 -0.79 -3.77
CA ASP A 166 -10.08 -1.99 -4.62
C ASP A 166 -8.74 -2.46 -5.21
N PHE A 167 -8.03 -1.62 -5.96
CA PHE A 167 -6.73 -2.04 -6.51
C PHE A 167 -5.65 -2.24 -5.44
N GLN A 168 -5.79 -1.63 -4.26
CA GLN A 168 -4.84 -1.83 -3.16
C GLN A 168 -4.84 -3.29 -2.68
N ILE A 169 -5.99 -3.93 -2.65
CA ILE A 169 -6.15 -5.32 -2.22
C ILE A 169 -5.92 -6.33 -3.36
N GLU A 170 -5.81 -5.86 -4.59
CA GLU A 170 -5.71 -6.66 -5.81
C GLU A 170 -4.35 -6.51 -6.53
N ALA A 171 -3.38 -5.89 -5.90
CA ALA A 171 -2.05 -5.68 -6.47
C ALA A 171 -0.99 -6.62 -5.90
N ASP A 172 -1.37 -7.49 -4.98
CA ASP A 172 -0.47 -8.37 -4.25
C ASP A 172 0.25 -9.34 -5.18
N PHE A 173 -0.47 -9.87 -6.18
CA PHE A 173 0.12 -10.74 -7.22
C PHE A 173 1.30 -10.07 -7.93
N ALA A 174 1.21 -8.77 -8.23
CA ALA A 174 2.26 -8.06 -8.94
C ALA A 174 3.55 -8.00 -8.13
N GLY A 175 3.46 -7.80 -6.81
CA GLY A 175 4.57 -7.87 -5.88
C GLY A 175 5.11 -9.29 -5.72
N MET A 176 4.22 -10.29 -5.58
CA MET A 176 4.61 -11.70 -5.47
C MET A 176 5.29 -12.24 -6.73
N MET A 177 4.98 -11.71 -7.90
CA MET A 177 5.62 -12.08 -9.18
C MET A 177 6.95 -11.37 -9.43
N THR A 178 7.30 -10.37 -8.66
CA THR A 178 8.48 -9.50 -8.89
C THR A 178 9.40 -9.40 -7.66
N PRO A 179 9.95 -10.51 -7.14
CA PRO A 179 10.79 -10.52 -5.96
C PRO A 179 11.96 -9.52 -6.06
N GLY A 180 11.97 -8.49 -5.22
CA GLY A 180 12.98 -7.44 -5.20
C GLY A 180 12.96 -6.46 -6.38
N LEU A 181 12.03 -6.59 -7.31
CA LEU A 181 11.96 -5.82 -8.55
C LEU A 181 10.84 -4.75 -8.51
N VAL A 182 10.95 -3.81 -7.58
CA VAL A 182 9.93 -2.76 -7.33
C VAL A 182 9.52 -1.99 -8.59
N ASN A 183 10.46 -1.67 -9.48
CA ASN A 183 10.12 -0.96 -10.71
C ASN A 183 9.23 -1.80 -11.64
N THR A 184 9.54 -3.10 -11.77
CA THR A 184 8.73 -4.03 -12.57
C THR A 184 7.34 -4.22 -11.94
N SER A 185 7.27 -4.32 -10.62
CA SER A 185 6.02 -4.33 -9.87
C SER A 185 5.18 -3.09 -10.19
N SER A 186 5.78 -1.90 -10.11
CA SER A 186 5.10 -0.65 -10.43
C SER A 186 4.62 -0.56 -11.89
N GLU A 187 5.39 -1.09 -12.85
CA GLU A 187 4.99 -1.16 -14.27
C GLU A 187 3.77 -2.07 -14.48
N ILE A 188 3.69 -3.19 -13.76
CA ILE A 188 2.51 -4.06 -13.78
C ILE A 188 1.30 -3.34 -13.18
N CYS A 189 1.48 -2.68 -12.03
CA CYS A 189 0.44 -1.89 -11.38
C CYS A 189 -0.05 -0.72 -12.25
N ASP A 190 0.84 -0.01 -12.93
CA ASP A 190 0.46 1.09 -13.83
C ASP A 190 -0.41 0.58 -15.00
N ARG A 191 -0.09 -0.59 -15.53
CA ARG A 191 -0.84 -1.18 -16.63
C ARG A 191 -2.21 -1.71 -16.23
N ILE A 192 -2.32 -2.34 -15.05
CA ILE A 192 -3.53 -3.08 -14.65
C ILE A 192 -4.41 -2.25 -13.73
N GLY A 193 -3.85 -1.50 -12.79
CA GLY A 193 -4.61 -0.81 -11.76
C GLY A 193 -5.57 0.26 -12.28
N HIS A 194 -5.29 0.80 -13.47
CA HIS A 194 -6.19 1.77 -14.10
C HIS A 194 -7.43 1.13 -14.75
N ILE A 195 -7.62 -0.17 -14.60
CA ILE A 195 -8.90 -0.82 -14.91
C ILE A 195 -9.98 -0.27 -13.97
N MET A 196 -9.67 -0.14 -12.67
CA MET A 196 -10.62 0.24 -11.61
C MET A 196 -10.27 1.52 -10.84
N ASN A 197 -9.00 1.87 -10.66
CA ASN A 197 -8.58 2.95 -9.77
C ASN A 197 -7.70 4.02 -10.40
N TYR A 198 -7.70 5.19 -9.77
CA TYR A 198 -6.82 6.34 -10.02
C TYR A 198 -6.48 7.04 -8.69
N GLY A 199 -5.46 7.92 -8.71
CA GLY A 199 -5.09 8.69 -7.53
C GLY A 199 -4.65 7.80 -6.37
N ASP A 200 -5.20 8.07 -5.18
CA ASP A 200 -4.81 7.36 -3.96
C ASP A 200 -5.18 5.87 -4.00
N GLY A 201 -6.25 5.47 -4.68
CA GLY A 201 -6.59 4.06 -4.88
C GLY A 201 -5.53 3.30 -5.70
N TRP A 202 -5.03 3.91 -6.79
CA TRP A 202 -3.93 3.34 -7.55
C TRP A 202 -2.61 3.36 -6.78
N TYR A 203 -2.33 4.43 -6.02
CA TYR A 203 -1.14 4.49 -5.17
C TYR A 203 -1.15 3.39 -4.12
N GLY A 204 -2.32 3.05 -3.58
CA GLY A 204 -2.49 1.93 -2.66
C GLY A 204 -1.95 0.63 -3.23
N GLY A 205 -2.42 0.23 -4.41
CA GLY A 205 -1.95 -0.99 -5.06
C GLY A 205 -0.46 -0.98 -5.39
N ALA A 206 0.05 0.12 -5.95
CA ALA A 206 1.47 0.26 -6.24
C ALA A 206 2.33 0.14 -4.97
N PHE A 207 1.90 0.72 -3.85
CA PHE A 207 2.59 0.66 -2.56
C PHE A 207 2.57 -0.75 -1.95
N MET A 208 1.41 -1.42 -1.92
CA MET A 208 1.30 -2.79 -1.41
C MET A 208 2.16 -3.75 -2.24
N SER A 209 2.03 -3.69 -3.55
CA SER A 209 2.84 -4.49 -4.45
C SER A 209 4.36 -4.28 -4.26
N ALA A 210 4.79 -3.03 -4.03
CA ALA A 210 6.18 -2.74 -3.70
C ALA A 210 6.62 -3.37 -2.36
N MET A 211 5.75 -3.36 -1.34
CA MET A 211 6.04 -4.02 -0.06
C MET A 211 6.17 -5.53 -0.21
N TYR A 212 5.26 -6.19 -0.93
CA TYR A 212 5.40 -7.62 -1.25
C TYR A 212 6.71 -7.93 -1.96
N SER A 213 7.05 -7.16 -3.00
CA SER A 213 8.31 -7.32 -3.74
C SER A 213 9.53 -7.21 -2.82
N LEU A 214 9.57 -6.23 -1.92
CA LEU A 214 10.67 -6.00 -0.98
C LEU A 214 10.75 -7.06 0.12
N ALA A 215 9.60 -7.62 0.56
CA ALA A 215 9.55 -8.66 1.59
C ALA A 215 10.24 -9.98 1.18
N TYR A 216 10.42 -10.21 -0.13
CA TYR A 216 11.23 -11.35 -0.60
C TYR A 216 12.71 -11.21 -0.27
N VAL A 217 13.22 -9.98 -0.24
CA VAL A 217 14.65 -9.67 -0.14
C VAL A 217 15.06 -9.04 1.19
N SER A 218 14.07 -8.69 2.03
CA SER A 218 14.33 -8.12 3.37
C SER A 218 13.34 -8.65 4.38
N GLN A 219 13.84 -8.92 5.60
CA GLN A 219 13.02 -9.22 6.78
C GLN A 219 12.85 -8.00 7.70
N ASP A 220 13.40 -6.86 7.31
CA ASP A 220 13.26 -5.62 8.06
C ASP A 220 12.00 -4.88 7.59
N ILE A 221 10.93 -4.96 8.37
CA ILE A 221 9.64 -4.36 8.06
C ILE A 221 9.74 -2.82 7.96
N ASN A 222 10.55 -2.18 8.80
CA ASN A 222 10.76 -0.72 8.67
C ASN A 222 11.36 -0.38 7.31
N PHE A 223 12.36 -1.16 6.88
CA PHE A 223 12.96 -1.01 5.56
C PHE A 223 11.93 -1.23 4.45
N VAL A 224 11.13 -2.29 4.52
CA VAL A 224 10.10 -2.61 3.51
C VAL A 224 9.14 -1.43 3.34
N VAL A 225 8.60 -0.91 4.43
CA VAL A 225 7.66 0.23 4.40
C VAL A 225 8.34 1.52 3.93
N GLU A 226 9.53 1.84 4.47
CA GLU A 226 10.25 3.09 4.15
C GLU A 226 10.80 3.11 2.71
N GLU A 227 11.10 1.97 2.11
CA GLU A 227 11.51 1.89 0.70
C GLU A 227 10.29 1.91 -0.23
N ALA A 228 9.25 1.14 0.09
CA ALA A 228 8.04 1.09 -0.74
C ALA A 228 7.38 2.46 -0.93
N ILE A 229 7.30 3.28 0.11
CA ILE A 229 6.68 4.61 0.00
C ILE A 229 7.40 5.56 -0.98
N LYS A 230 8.65 5.30 -1.32
CA LYS A 230 9.45 6.18 -2.19
C LYS A 230 8.96 6.22 -3.62
N ILE A 231 8.18 5.24 -4.07
CA ILE A 231 7.58 5.25 -5.40
C ILE A 231 6.35 6.15 -5.50
N ILE A 232 5.81 6.58 -4.35
CA ILE A 232 4.59 7.39 -4.28
C ILE A 232 4.94 8.89 -4.29
N PRO A 233 4.23 9.73 -5.05
CA PRO A 233 4.45 11.17 -5.06
C PRO A 233 4.24 11.80 -3.68
N LYS A 234 5.22 12.58 -3.22
CA LYS A 234 5.24 13.17 -1.87
C LYS A 234 4.10 14.15 -1.59
N GLU A 235 3.54 14.72 -2.64
CA GLU A 235 2.44 15.67 -2.58
C GLU A 235 1.08 15.00 -2.36
N SER A 236 0.96 13.70 -2.66
CA SER A 236 -0.28 12.94 -2.51
C SER A 236 -0.74 12.85 -1.05
N LYS A 237 -2.04 12.68 -0.84
CA LYS A 237 -2.61 12.36 0.47
C LYS A 237 -2.06 11.02 0.96
N PHE A 238 -2.02 10.02 0.09
CA PHE A 238 -1.51 8.69 0.38
C PHE A 238 -0.10 8.72 1.00
N TYR A 239 0.86 9.40 0.32
CA TYR A 239 2.23 9.53 0.84
C TYR A 239 2.25 10.18 2.22
N LYS A 240 1.51 11.28 2.41
CA LYS A 240 1.48 12.01 3.68
C LYS A 240 0.94 11.15 4.81
N THR A 241 -0.12 10.39 4.53
CA THR A 241 -0.71 9.47 5.51
C THR A 241 0.31 8.42 5.97
N ILE A 242 0.96 7.73 5.05
CA ILE A 242 1.95 6.70 5.40
C ILE A 242 3.20 7.30 6.05
N ALA A 243 3.68 8.45 5.59
CA ALA A 243 4.82 9.15 6.20
C ALA A 243 4.52 9.56 7.65
N ASP A 244 3.29 9.98 7.94
CA ASP A 244 2.86 10.29 9.30
C ASP A 244 2.75 9.03 10.17
N VAL A 245 2.29 7.89 9.65
CA VAL A 245 2.32 6.61 10.39
C VAL A 245 3.75 6.24 10.78
N ILE A 246 4.70 6.30 9.83
CA ILE A 246 6.12 6.03 10.10
C ILE A 246 6.68 6.96 11.21
N LYS A 247 6.31 8.23 11.15
CA LYS A 247 6.70 9.24 12.15
C LYS A 247 6.09 8.93 13.52
N TRP A 248 4.81 8.61 13.59
CA TRP A 248 4.12 8.30 14.84
C TRP A 248 4.57 6.98 15.44
N HIS A 249 4.88 5.97 14.62
CA HIS A 249 5.52 4.75 15.10
C HIS A 249 6.85 5.04 15.82
N LYS A 250 7.69 5.94 15.28
CA LYS A 250 8.94 6.37 15.94
C LYS A 250 8.68 7.15 17.23
N GLN A 251 7.55 7.85 17.33
CA GLN A 251 7.15 8.61 18.51
C GLN A 251 6.49 7.74 19.59
N TYR A 252 5.75 6.71 19.19
CA TYR A 252 4.99 5.82 20.07
C TYR A 252 5.33 4.34 19.77
N PRO A 253 6.59 3.91 19.95
CA PRO A 253 7.06 2.60 19.45
C PRO A 253 6.34 1.40 20.07
N ASP A 254 5.79 1.56 21.28
CA ASP A 254 5.14 0.48 22.04
C ASP A 254 3.61 0.61 22.10
N ASP A 255 3.03 1.62 21.39
CA ASP A 255 1.60 1.93 21.53
C ASP A 255 0.96 2.22 20.16
N TRP A 256 0.54 1.16 19.47
CA TRP A 256 -0.12 1.27 18.17
C TRP A 256 -1.45 2.04 18.22
N LYS A 257 -2.15 2.01 19.37
CA LYS A 257 -3.44 2.71 19.55
C LYS A 257 -3.27 4.22 19.52
N LYS A 258 -2.14 4.74 20.01
CA LYS A 258 -1.82 6.17 19.84
C LYS A 258 -1.57 6.53 18.39
N THR A 259 -0.81 5.72 17.67
CA THR A 259 -0.60 5.94 16.23
C THR A 259 -1.92 5.86 15.47
N TRP A 260 -2.76 4.86 15.74
CA TRP A 260 -4.10 4.75 15.18
C TRP A 260 -4.94 6.02 15.47
N PHE A 261 -4.93 6.51 16.72
CA PHE A 261 -5.66 7.71 17.11
C PHE A 261 -5.21 8.97 16.33
N GLU A 262 -3.90 9.12 16.11
CA GLU A 262 -3.39 10.24 15.31
C GLU A 262 -3.78 10.09 13.83
N VAL A 263 -3.79 8.86 13.28
CA VAL A 263 -4.29 8.59 11.91
C VAL A 263 -5.76 8.99 11.79
N GLU A 264 -6.62 8.54 12.70
CA GLU A 264 -8.03 8.90 12.71
C GLU A 264 -8.22 10.41 12.78
N LYS A 265 -7.50 11.08 13.65
CA LYS A 265 -7.61 12.51 13.88
C LYS A 265 -7.21 13.37 12.67
N TYR A 266 -6.19 12.96 11.91
CA TYR A 266 -5.62 13.80 10.87
C TYR A 266 -5.93 13.34 9.45
N HIS A 267 -6.26 12.07 9.25
CA HIS A 267 -6.41 11.47 7.92
C HIS A 267 -7.79 10.85 7.68
N SER A 268 -8.57 10.56 8.74
CA SER A 268 -9.92 10.04 8.59
C SER A 268 -10.94 11.15 8.35
N SER A 269 -11.93 10.86 7.51
CA SER A 269 -13.14 11.69 7.35
C SER A 269 -14.26 11.29 8.32
N ASP A 270 -14.08 10.21 9.07
CA ASP A 270 -15.10 9.64 9.97
C ASP A 270 -15.16 10.32 11.34
N VAL A 271 -14.30 11.28 11.61
CA VAL A 271 -14.25 11.99 12.90
C VAL A 271 -15.58 12.71 13.17
N GLY A 272 -16.26 12.25 14.23
CA GLY A 272 -17.50 12.84 14.72
C GLY A 272 -18.80 12.32 14.08
N CYS A 273 -18.74 11.68 12.94
CA CYS A 273 -19.90 11.01 12.32
C CYS A 273 -19.42 9.92 11.37
N SER A 274 -19.45 8.68 11.83
CA SER A 274 -18.94 7.52 11.08
C SER A 274 -19.61 7.30 9.72
N GLU A 275 -20.79 7.85 9.50
CA GLU A 275 -21.52 7.67 8.24
C GLU A 275 -21.86 8.97 7.54
N GLY A 276 -21.14 10.03 7.79
CA GLY A 276 -21.31 11.36 7.21
C GLY A 276 -22.63 11.59 6.49
N VAL A 277 -23.43 12.52 6.94
CA VAL A 277 -24.69 12.84 6.27
C VAL A 277 -24.37 13.30 4.84
N PHE A 278 -24.93 12.60 3.84
CA PHE A 278 -24.73 12.85 2.40
C PHE A 278 -23.39 12.40 1.78
N ASN A 279 -22.53 11.67 2.49
CA ASN A 279 -21.39 11.03 1.86
C ASN A 279 -21.76 9.65 1.33
N ALA A 280 -21.43 9.37 0.07
CA ALA A 280 -21.40 8.00 -0.41
C ALA A 280 -20.37 7.22 0.42
N LEU A 281 -20.64 5.95 0.70
CA LEU A 281 -19.66 5.06 1.32
C LEU A 281 -18.46 4.99 0.37
N ASN A 282 -17.31 5.41 0.85
CA ASN A 282 -16.04 5.35 0.15
C ASN A 282 -15.04 4.67 1.07
N ILE A 283 -14.35 3.64 0.57
CA ILE A 283 -13.37 2.88 1.33
C ILE A 283 -11.99 3.48 1.06
N ASP A 284 -11.61 4.47 1.85
CA ASP A 284 -10.40 5.28 1.65
C ASP A 284 -9.13 4.41 1.64
N ALA A 285 -8.47 4.34 0.48
CA ALA A 285 -7.24 3.58 0.30
C ALA A 285 -6.11 4.06 1.23
N SER A 286 -5.95 5.38 1.42
CA SER A 286 -4.88 5.93 2.27
C SER A 286 -5.06 5.55 3.74
N LEU A 287 -6.31 5.55 4.22
CA LEU A 287 -6.63 5.20 5.61
C LEU A 287 -6.40 3.71 5.87
N ASN A 288 -6.91 2.87 4.99
CA ASN A 288 -6.74 1.42 5.10
C ASN A 288 -5.28 1.00 4.91
N ALA A 289 -4.53 1.64 4.01
CA ALA A 289 -3.08 1.45 3.91
C ALA A 289 -2.36 1.80 5.23
N ALA A 290 -2.78 2.85 5.93
CA ALA A 290 -2.23 3.18 7.24
C ALA A 290 -2.45 2.04 8.26
N TYR A 291 -3.60 1.35 8.22
CA TYR A 291 -3.88 0.24 9.13
C TYR A 291 -3.06 -1.00 8.82
N VAL A 292 -2.85 -1.31 7.54
CA VAL A 292 -1.88 -2.35 7.11
C VAL A 292 -0.49 -2.03 7.66
N VAL A 293 -0.02 -0.79 7.50
CA VAL A 293 1.31 -0.37 7.96
C VAL A 293 1.40 -0.38 9.50
N ILE A 294 0.34 -0.01 10.22
CA ILE A 294 0.29 -0.13 11.69
C ILE A 294 0.43 -1.61 12.09
N GLY A 295 -0.32 -2.51 11.47
CA GLY A 295 -0.19 -3.95 11.70
C GLY A 295 1.24 -4.44 11.52
N LEU A 296 1.85 -4.12 10.40
CA LEU A 296 3.22 -4.51 10.06
C LEU A 296 4.27 -3.96 11.04
N LEU A 297 4.21 -2.66 11.36
CA LEU A 297 5.22 -2.00 12.19
C LEU A 297 5.15 -2.40 13.67
N TYR A 298 3.95 -2.68 14.18
CA TYR A 298 3.74 -3.02 15.59
C TYR A 298 3.55 -4.52 15.86
N GLY A 299 3.47 -5.31 14.79
CA GLY A 299 3.33 -6.77 14.87
C GLY A 299 4.58 -7.50 15.31
N GLU A 300 5.76 -6.83 15.38
CA GLU A 300 7.05 -7.41 15.82
C GLU A 300 7.45 -8.69 15.06
N LYS A 301 7.02 -8.81 13.80
CA LYS A 301 7.20 -10.00 12.94
C LYS A 301 6.47 -11.25 13.47
N ASP A 302 5.55 -11.08 14.38
CA ASP A 302 4.63 -12.14 14.78
C ASP A 302 3.39 -12.12 13.87
N PHE A 303 3.10 -13.23 13.24
CA PHE A 303 2.04 -13.36 12.24
C PHE A 303 0.67 -13.02 12.83
N TYR A 304 0.35 -13.64 13.99
CA TYR A 304 -0.94 -13.40 14.63
C TYR A 304 -1.08 -11.97 15.10
N ARG A 305 -0.06 -11.42 15.75
CA ARG A 305 -0.08 -10.05 16.25
C ARG A 305 -0.20 -9.02 15.13
N THR A 306 0.52 -9.22 14.01
CA THR A 306 0.42 -8.36 12.84
C THR A 306 -1.00 -8.32 12.29
N MET A 307 -1.58 -9.49 12.09
CA MET A 307 -2.94 -9.65 11.59
C MET A 307 -3.98 -9.09 12.58
N ASP A 308 -3.88 -9.40 13.87
CA ASP A 308 -4.81 -8.94 14.91
C ASP A 308 -4.80 -7.40 15.05
N ILE A 309 -3.63 -6.76 15.00
CA ILE A 309 -3.53 -5.30 15.04
C ILE A 309 -4.15 -4.66 13.79
N ALA A 310 -3.85 -5.18 12.60
CA ALA A 310 -4.41 -4.67 11.36
C ALA A 310 -5.95 -4.75 11.37
N THR A 311 -6.50 -5.91 11.77
CA THR A 311 -7.95 -6.11 11.96
C THR A 311 -8.55 -5.11 12.96
N ARG A 312 -7.89 -4.93 14.12
CA ARG A 312 -8.42 -4.07 15.19
C ARG A 312 -8.39 -2.58 14.86
N CYS A 313 -7.67 -2.18 13.85
CA CYS A 313 -7.74 -0.81 13.34
C CYS A 313 -9.12 -0.47 12.76
N GLY A 314 -9.91 -1.45 12.35
CA GLY A 314 -11.28 -1.25 11.84
C GLY A 314 -11.32 -0.97 10.33
N GLN A 315 -12.39 -0.32 9.88
CA GLN A 315 -12.72 -0.06 8.47
C GLN A 315 -12.85 -1.36 7.67
N ASP A 316 -12.07 -1.55 6.65
CA ASP A 316 -11.93 -2.76 5.85
C ASP A 316 -11.08 -3.79 6.60
N SER A 317 -11.67 -4.33 7.64
CA SER A 317 -10.93 -5.08 8.67
C SER A 317 -10.66 -6.55 8.30
N ASP A 318 -11.03 -6.99 7.13
CA ASP A 318 -10.69 -8.28 6.52
C ASP A 318 -9.57 -8.14 5.48
N CYS A 319 -9.64 -7.16 4.59
CA CYS A 319 -8.59 -6.93 3.58
C CYS A 319 -7.30 -6.36 4.21
N ASN A 320 -7.38 -5.48 5.21
CA ASN A 320 -6.20 -4.95 5.88
C ASN A 320 -5.31 -6.03 6.51
N PRO A 321 -5.84 -6.99 7.31
CA PRO A 321 -5.03 -8.10 7.80
C PRO A 321 -4.62 -9.11 6.72
N ALA A 322 -5.40 -9.26 5.64
CA ALA A 322 -5.04 -10.09 4.49
C ALA A 322 -3.71 -9.61 3.88
N THR A 323 -3.66 -8.35 3.48
CA THR A 323 -2.44 -7.73 2.94
C THR A 323 -1.29 -7.76 3.95
N ALA A 324 -1.52 -7.38 5.23
CA ALA A 324 -0.47 -7.36 6.24
C ALA A 324 0.12 -8.75 6.50
N ALA A 325 -0.71 -9.78 6.60
CA ALA A 325 -0.30 -11.17 6.81
C ALA A 325 0.39 -11.76 5.57
N GLY A 326 -0.04 -11.37 4.38
CA GLY A 326 0.56 -11.80 3.13
C GLY A 326 1.98 -11.23 2.90
N ILE A 327 2.23 -10.00 3.34
CA ILE A 327 3.55 -9.33 3.26
C ILE A 327 4.55 -9.95 4.25
N LEU A 328 4.10 -10.34 5.44
CA LEU A 328 4.94 -10.86 6.53
C LEU A 328 5.49 -12.26 6.24
#